data_e6683bd73e8b8a72e19de8b458e08b63
#
_entry.id   e6683bd73e8b8a72e19de8b458e08b63
#
_cell.length_a   1.000
_cell.length_b   1.000
_cell.length_c   1.000
_cell.angle_alpha   90.00
_cell.angle_beta   90.00
_cell.angle_gamma   90.00
#
_symmetry.space_group_name_H-M   'P 1'
#
loop_
_entity.id
_entity.type
_entity.pdbx_description
1 polymer ?
#
loop_
_entity_poly.entity_id
_entity_poly.type
_entity_poly.pdbx_seq_one_letter_code
_entity_poly.pdbx_strand_id
1 'polypeptide(L)'
;MRQFIRSGFLILSLLAAPAAAGADTAQQASTGESRLDQLFAELKRETNGRAAHRIAERIREQWAHAGGATADLLIEWARKAASDEKYHVALDLLDQVVVLYPDYVEGWNSRALVHLMMDDYRRAMADLARV
;
A
#
# COMPACT_ATOMS: atom_id res chain seq x y z
N MET A 1 58.76 31.06 34.29
CA MET A 1 58.72 30.14 33.15
C MET A 1 57.33 29.76 32.89
N ARG A 2 56.89 29.91 31.67
CA ARG A 2 55.48 30.02 31.22
C ARG A 2 54.81 28.65 31.07
N GLN A 3 53.72 28.42 31.77
CA GLN A 3 52.83 27.29 31.61
C GLN A 3 51.75 27.69 30.62
N PHE A 4 51.69 27.01 29.48
CA PHE A 4 50.58 27.12 28.52
C PHE A 4 49.52 26.06 28.84
N ILE A 5 48.36 26.51 29.30
CA ILE A 5 47.14 25.69 29.46
C ILE A 5 46.46 25.63 28.09
N ARG A 6 46.44 24.46 27.47
CA ARG A 6 45.66 24.20 26.27
C ARG A 6 44.28 23.65 26.69
N SER A 7 43.26 24.51 26.61
CA SER A 7 41.87 24.14 26.74
C SER A 7 41.45 23.30 25.52
N GLY A 8 41.13 22.01 25.75
CA GLY A 8 40.52 21.16 24.77
C GLY A 8 39.01 21.45 24.72
N PHE A 9 38.55 21.98 23.60
CA PHE A 9 37.13 22.09 23.28
C PHE A 9 36.60 20.72 22.85
N LEU A 10 35.76 20.12 23.67
CA LEU A 10 35.02 18.91 23.37
C LEU A 10 33.77 19.33 22.57
N ILE A 11 33.86 19.19 21.26
CA ILE A 11 32.68 19.40 20.38
C ILE A 11 31.81 18.13 20.47
N LEU A 12 30.72 18.22 21.23
CA LEU A 12 29.69 17.22 21.28
C LEU A 12 28.87 17.34 19.98
N SER A 13 29.18 16.52 18.97
CA SER A 13 28.40 16.41 17.74
C SER A 13 27.10 15.69 18.04
N LEU A 14 26.03 16.45 18.19
CA LEU A 14 24.64 15.93 18.24
C LEU A 14 24.28 15.40 16.86
N LEU A 15 24.29 14.08 16.70
CA LEU A 15 23.84 13.40 15.49
C LEU A 15 22.31 13.50 15.43
N ALA A 16 21.81 14.50 14.70
CA ALA A 16 20.38 14.56 14.34
C ALA A 16 20.10 13.48 13.28
N ALA A 17 19.38 12.43 13.67
CA ALA A 17 18.87 11.46 12.72
C ALA A 17 17.78 12.11 11.84
N PRO A 18 17.78 11.92 10.52
CA PRO A 18 16.77 12.51 9.65
C PRO A 18 15.45 11.74 9.81
N ALA A 19 14.42 12.42 10.30
CA ALA A 19 13.04 11.96 10.26
C ALA A 19 12.45 12.14 8.84
N ALA A 20 13.07 11.49 7.83
CA ALA A 20 12.69 11.66 6.43
C ALA A 20 11.71 10.60 5.88
N ALA A 21 11.46 9.54 6.63
CA ALA A 21 10.64 8.42 6.12
C ALA A 21 9.13 8.70 6.07
N GLY A 22 8.63 9.71 6.80
CA GLY A 22 7.19 10.02 6.81
C GLY A 22 6.72 10.99 5.73
N ALA A 23 7.65 11.80 5.17
CA ALA A 23 7.30 12.79 4.16
C ALA A 23 7.12 12.17 2.76
N ASP A 24 7.90 11.13 2.44
CA ASP A 24 7.84 10.48 1.13
C ASP A 24 6.54 9.69 0.92
N THR A 25 6.01 9.05 1.96
CA THR A 25 4.74 8.31 1.87
C THR A 25 3.54 9.23 1.69
N ALA A 26 3.50 10.38 2.38
CA ALA A 26 2.43 11.37 2.21
C ALA A 26 2.48 12.03 0.83
N GLN A 27 3.67 12.28 0.31
CA GLN A 27 3.87 12.85 -1.03
C GLN A 27 3.46 11.88 -2.14
N GLN A 28 3.73 10.60 -1.98
CA GLN A 28 3.34 9.55 -2.92
C GLN A 28 1.82 9.34 -2.94
N ALA A 29 1.16 9.37 -1.79
CA ALA A 29 -0.30 9.29 -1.70
C ALA A 29 -0.97 10.50 -2.41
N SER A 30 -0.52 11.71 -2.14
CA SER A 30 -1.07 12.93 -2.75
C SER A 30 -0.85 13.00 -4.28
N THR A 31 0.27 12.46 -4.77
CA THR A 31 0.53 12.35 -6.21
C THR A 31 -0.32 11.27 -6.88
N GLY A 32 -0.62 10.19 -6.18
CA GLY A 32 -1.52 9.12 -6.64
C GLY A 32 -2.96 9.61 -6.81
N GLU A 33 -3.52 10.28 -5.82
CA GLU A 33 -4.86 10.87 -5.87
C GLU A 33 -4.98 11.90 -7.01
N SER A 34 -4.04 12.82 -7.14
CA SER A 34 -4.07 13.79 -8.22
C SER A 34 -3.96 13.15 -9.61
N ARG A 35 -3.27 12.02 -9.72
CA ARG A 35 -3.17 11.24 -10.96
C ARG A 35 -4.47 10.54 -11.31
N LEU A 36 -5.16 9.97 -10.33
CA LEU A 36 -6.48 9.35 -10.53
C LEU A 36 -7.51 10.38 -10.98
N ASP A 37 -7.56 11.55 -10.34
CA ASP A 37 -8.45 12.64 -10.72
C ASP A 37 -8.23 13.08 -12.19
N GLN A 38 -6.97 13.15 -12.62
CA GLN A 38 -6.63 13.44 -14.01
C GLN A 38 -7.15 12.36 -14.97
N LEU A 39 -6.96 11.08 -14.62
CA LEU A 39 -7.42 9.96 -15.44
C LEU A 39 -8.95 9.91 -15.52
N PHE A 40 -9.67 10.19 -14.45
CA PHE A 40 -11.12 10.29 -14.47
C PHE A 40 -11.60 11.47 -15.31
N ALA A 41 -10.94 12.62 -15.21
CA ALA A 41 -11.26 13.79 -16.05
C ALA A 41 -10.97 13.52 -17.54
N GLU A 42 -9.93 12.76 -17.85
CA GLU A 42 -9.60 12.31 -19.21
C GLU A 42 -10.67 11.33 -19.72
N LEU A 43 -11.02 10.32 -18.92
CA LEU A 43 -12.06 9.33 -19.27
C LEU A 43 -13.42 10.01 -19.54
N LYS A 44 -13.80 10.97 -18.72
CA LYS A 44 -15.08 11.70 -18.87
C LYS A 44 -15.18 12.48 -20.18
N ARG A 45 -14.06 12.90 -20.73
CA ARG A 45 -14.00 13.69 -21.99
C ARG A 45 -13.76 12.82 -23.22
N GLU A 46 -13.34 11.55 -23.01
CA GLU A 46 -13.00 10.65 -24.11
C GLU A 46 -14.28 10.08 -24.76
N THR A 47 -14.38 10.22 -26.07
CA THR A 47 -15.52 9.72 -26.88
C THR A 47 -15.17 8.47 -27.68
N ASN A 48 -13.86 8.18 -27.83
CA ASN A 48 -13.40 6.99 -28.55
C ASN A 48 -13.33 5.78 -27.62
N GLY A 49 -14.11 4.74 -27.89
CA GLY A 49 -14.20 3.56 -27.03
C GLY A 49 -12.86 2.84 -26.79
N ARG A 50 -11.95 2.78 -27.78
CA ARG A 50 -10.62 2.15 -27.59
C ARG A 50 -9.72 3.02 -26.71
N ALA A 51 -9.82 4.34 -26.83
CA ALA A 51 -9.07 5.26 -25.98
C ALA A 51 -9.61 5.21 -24.54
N ALA A 52 -10.93 5.23 -24.37
CA ALA A 52 -11.59 5.08 -23.08
C ALA A 52 -11.18 3.78 -22.36
N HIS A 53 -11.09 2.67 -23.10
CA HIS A 53 -10.64 1.39 -22.54
C HIS A 53 -9.21 1.47 -22.02
N ARG A 54 -8.27 2.07 -22.76
CA ARG A 54 -6.88 2.28 -22.30
C ARG A 54 -6.79 3.15 -21.04
N ILE A 55 -7.64 4.19 -20.94
CA ILE A 55 -7.69 5.04 -19.75
C ILE A 55 -8.23 4.26 -18.56
N ALA A 56 -9.27 3.45 -18.76
CA ALA A 56 -9.83 2.59 -17.72
C ALA A 56 -8.82 1.56 -17.21
N GLU A 57 -7.97 0.98 -18.07
CA GLU A 57 -6.87 0.10 -17.63
C GLU A 57 -5.85 0.86 -16.76
N ARG A 58 -5.47 2.08 -17.15
CA ARG A 58 -4.55 2.89 -16.33
C ARG A 58 -5.13 3.26 -14.97
N ILE A 59 -6.46 3.47 -14.88
CA ILE A 59 -7.15 3.66 -13.61
C ILE A 59 -7.07 2.39 -12.76
N ARG A 60 -7.32 1.21 -13.34
CA ARG A 60 -7.20 -0.07 -12.64
C ARG A 60 -5.79 -0.33 -12.12
N GLU A 61 -4.77 -0.03 -12.94
CA GLU A 61 -3.37 -0.13 -12.52
C GLU A 61 -3.06 0.77 -11.32
N GLN A 62 -3.55 2.02 -11.33
CA GLN A 62 -3.36 2.94 -10.19
C GLN A 62 -4.06 2.41 -8.93
N TRP A 63 -5.25 1.84 -9.04
CA TRP A 63 -5.95 1.23 -7.90
C TRP A 63 -5.26 -0.03 -7.38
N ALA A 64 -4.71 -0.84 -8.27
CA ALA A 64 -3.96 -2.03 -7.89
C ALA A 64 -2.72 -1.69 -7.03
N HIS A 65 -2.17 -0.48 -7.17
CA HIS A 65 -1.01 -0.02 -6.40
C HIS A 65 -1.35 0.92 -5.22
N ALA A 66 -2.64 1.12 -4.93
CA ALA A 66 -3.08 2.03 -3.87
C ALA A 66 -2.59 1.60 -2.46
N GLY A 67 -2.34 0.31 -2.24
CA GLY A 67 -1.74 -0.22 -1.01
C GLY A 67 -0.22 -0.05 -0.92
N GLY A 68 0.44 0.31 -2.03
CA GLY A 68 1.89 0.40 -2.14
C GLY A 68 2.61 -0.95 -2.16
N ALA A 69 3.92 -0.93 -2.41
CA ALA A 69 4.73 -2.13 -2.63
C ALA A 69 4.68 -3.14 -1.47
N THR A 70 4.51 -2.67 -0.23
CA THR A 70 4.42 -3.56 0.94
C THR A 70 3.11 -4.34 0.96
N ALA A 71 1.98 -3.68 0.68
CA ALA A 71 0.68 -4.35 0.62
C ALA A 71 0.63 -5.36 -0.53
N ASP A 72 1.16 -4.99 -1.71
CA ASP A 72 1.24 -5.87 -2.87
C ASP A 72 2.05 -7.13 -2.57
N LEU A 73 3.19 -6.98 -1.89
CA LEU A 73 4.04 -8.11 -1.50
C LEU A 73 3.34 -9.03 -0.49
N LEU A 74 2.66 -8.47 0.51
CA LEU A 74 1.89 -9.25 1.48
C LEU A 74 0.76 -10.04 0.80
N ILE A 75 0.05 -9.43 -0.15
CA ILE A 75 -1.00 -10.10 -0.93
C ILE A 75 -0.42 -11.22 -1.79
N GLU A 76 0.72 -11.01 -2.43
CA GLU A 76 1.38 -12.05 -3.22
C GLU A 76 1.79 -13.25 -2.36
N TRP A 77 2.37 -13.01 -1.19
CA TRP A 77 2.69 -14.08 -0.24
C TRP A 77 1.44 -14.80 0.27
N ALA A 78 0.36 -14.05 0.52
CA ALA A 78 -0.91 -14.64 0.92
C ALA A 78 -1.50 -15.52 -0.19
N ARG A 79 -1.47 -15.09 -1.45
CA ARG A 79 -1.90 -15.90 -2.60
C ARG A 79 -1.08 -17.18 -2.72
N LYS A 80 0.24 -17.08 -2.54
CA LYS A 80 1.10 -18.27 -2.55
C LYS A 80 0.74 -19.21 -1.40
N ALA A 81 0.56 -18.70 -0.18
CA ALA A 81 0.15 -19.50 0.96
C ALA A 81 -1.21 -20.17 0.72
N ALA A 82 -2.18 -19.47 0.13
CA ALA A 82 -3.49 -20.02 -0.21
C ALA A 82 -3.39 -21.12 -1.28
N SER A 83 -2.52 -20.95 -2.30
CA SER A 83 -2.28 -21.98 -3.31
C SER A 83 -1.60 -23.25 -2.74
N ASP A 84 -0.85 -23.09 -1.67
CA ASP A 84 -0.26 -24.20 -0.88
C ASP A 84 -1.24 -24.78 0.16
N GLU A 85 -2.53 -24.39 0.15
CA GLU A 85 -3.59 -24.75 1.10
C GLU A 85 -3.32 -24.32 2.55
N LYS A 86 -2.35 -23.39 2.75
CA LYS A 86 -2.01 -22.82 4.06
C LYS A 86 -2.90 -21.61 4.37
N TYR A 87 -4.20 -21.81 4.40
CA TYR A 87 -5.20 -20.74 4.49
C TYR A 87 -5.02 -19.85 5.73
N HIS A 88 -4.63 -20.42 6.89
CA HIS A 88 -4.41 -19.62 8.09
C HIS A 88 -3.25 -18.62 7.92
N VAL A 89 -2.15 -19.03 7.27
CA VAL A 89 -1.03 -18.14 6.95
C VAL A 89 -1.45 -17.06 5.97
N ALA A 90 -2.26 -17.42 4.96
CA ALA A 90 -2.79 -16.45 4.02
C ALA A 90 -3.66 -15.41 4.73
N LEU A 91 -4.54 -15.83 5.65
CA LEU A 91 -5.38 -14.91 6.43
C LEU A 91 -4.55 -14.01 7.33
N ASP A 92 -3.52 -14.51 8.02
CA ASP A 92 -2.64 -13.71 8.88
C ASP A 92 -1.95 -12.58 8.10
N LEU A 93 -1.53 -12.85 6.86
CA LEU A 93 -0.93 -11.84 5.97
C LEU A 93 -1.97 -10.83 5.49
N LEU A 94 -3.15 -11.28 5.11
CA LEU A 94 -4.23 -10.41 4.62
C LEU A 94 -4.86 -9.58 5.74
N ASP A 95 -4.92 -10.08 6.96
CA ASP A 95 -5.33 -9.31 8.14
C ASP A 95 -4.42 -8.10 8.35
N GLN A 96 -3.10 -8.27 8.16
CA GLN A 96 -2.16 -7.14 8.22
C GLN A 96 -2.45 -6.12 7.11
N VAL A 97 -2.75 -6.59 5.88
CA VAL A 97 -3.09 -5.68 4.77
C VAL A 97 -4.32 -4.85 5.08
N VAL A 98 -5.43 -5.47 5.50
CA VAL A 98 -6.68 -4.74 5.74
C VAL A 98 -6.64 -3.84 6.98
N VAL A 99 -5.75 -4.11 7.93
CA VAL A 99 -5.53 -3.24 9.11
C VAL A 99 -4.65 -2.05 8.74
N LEU A 100 -3.57 -2.26 7.99
CA LEU A 100 -2.62 -1.20 7.64
C LEU A 100 -3.11 -0.33 6.48
N TYR A 101 -3.88 -0.92 5.57
CA TYR A 101 -4.38 -0.27 4.35
C TYR A 101 -5.89 -0.52 4.19
N PRO A 102 -6.74 0.05 5.08
CA PRO A 102 -8.18 -0.24 5.12
C PRO A 102 -8.94 0.18 3.85
N ASP A 103 -8.40 1.15 3.10
CA ASP A 103 -8.98 1.63 1.84
C ASP A 103 -8.47 0.84 0.61
N TYR A 104 -7.59 -0.14 0.83
CA TYR A 104 -7.06 -0.95 -0.26
C TYR A 104 -8.00 -2.13 -0.56
N VAL A 105 -8.86 -1.92 -1.54
CA VAL A 105 -9.92 -2.86 -1.99
C VAL A 105 -9.38 -4.28 -2.24
N GLU A 106 -8.19 -4.41 -2.84
CA GLU A 106 -7.59 -5.70 -3.16
C GLU A 106 -7.27 -6.54 -1.91
N GLY A 107 -6.97 -5.90 -0.77
CA GLY A 107 -6.79 -6.59 0.51
C GLY A 107 -8.05 -7.32 0.96
N TRP A 108 -9.19 -6.60 0.93
CA TRP A 108 -10.50 -7.16 1.28
C TRP A 108 -10.93 -8.27 0.32
N ASN A 109 -10.77 -8.06 -0.99
CA ASN A 109 -11.06 -9.05 -2.02
C ASN A 109 -10.25 -10.33 -1.84
N SER A 110 -8.95 -10.19 -1.63
CA SER A 110 -8.06 -11.34 -1.44
C SER A 110 -8.42 -12.12 -0.18
N ARG A 111 -8.78 -11.45 0.94
CA ARG A 111 -9.20 -12.11 2.17
C ARG A 111 -10.54 -12.81 2.02
N ALA A 112 -11.51 -12.18 1.35
CA ALA A 112 -12.77 -12.79 1.01
C ALA A 112 -12.59 -14.09 0.20
N LEU A 113 -11.68 -14.09 -0.77
CA LEU A 113 -11.37 -15.28 -1.57
C LEU A 113 -10.83 -16.42 -0.71
N VAL A 114 -9.93 -16.15 0.23
CA VAL A 114 -9.41 -17.18 1.15
C VAL A 114 -10.53 -17.71 2.05
N HIS A 115 -11.43 -16.85 2.55
CA HIS A 115 -12.60 -17.29 3.30
C HIS A 115 -13.53 -18.18 2.46
N LEU A 116 -13.71 -17.87 1.16
CA LEU A 116 -14.48 -18.75 0.25
C LEU A 116 -13.81 -20.11 0.05
N MET A 117 -12.47 -20.16 -0.05
CA MET A 117 -11.74 -21.43 -0.15
C MET A 117 -11.86 -22.30 1.12
N MET A 118 -12.19 -21.67 2.25
CA MET A 118 -12.44 -22.34 3.54
C MET A 118 -13.94 -22.60 3.80
N ASP A 119 -14.83 -22.37 2.83
CA ASP A 119 -16.29 -22.43 2.95
C ASP A 119 -16.88 -21.48 4.02
N ASP A 120 -16.12 -20.47 4.48
CA ASP A 120 -16.60 -19.43 5.40
C ASP A 120 -17.29 -18.29 4.65
N TYR A 121 -18.45 -18.59 4.11
CA TYR A 121 -19.25 -17.65 3.31
C TYR A 121 -19.62 -16.39 4.10
N ARG A 122 -19.81 -16.52 5.42
CA ARG A 122 -20.21 -15.37 6.26
C ARG A 122 -19.10 -14.32 6.32
N ARG A 123 -17.86 -14.74 6.55
CA ARG A 123 -16.72 -13.81 6.59
C ARG A 123 -16.39 -13.29 5.20
N ALA A 124 -16.46 -14.13 4.18
CA ALA A 124 -16.29 -13.70 2.79
C ALA A 124 -17.26 -12.58 2.41
N MET A 125 -18.54 -12.71 2.73
CA MET A 125 -19.54 -11.67 2.46
C MET A 125 -19.32 -10.39 3.27
N ALA A 126 -18.82 -10.51 4.50
CA ALA A 126 -18.48 -9.34 5.32
C ALA A 126 -17.33 -8.54 4.71
N ASP A 127 -16.33 -9.20 4.16
CA ASP A 127 -15.19 -8.56 3.48
C ASP A 127 -15.62 -7.92 2.15
N LEU A 128 -16.41 -8.63 1.34
CA LEU A 128 -16.94 -8.11 0.09
C LEU A 128 -17.86 -6.89 0.28
N ALA A 129 -18.48 -6.73 1.43
CA ALA A 129 -19.26 -5.55 1.76
C ALA A 129 -18.41 -4.29 2.05
N ARG A 130 -17.06 -4.44 2.12
CA ARG A 130 -16.10 -3.35 2.28
C ARG A 130 -15.59 -2.81 0.94
N VAL A 131 -15.82 -3.55 -0.13
CA VAL A 131 -15.45 -3.24 -1.52
C VAL A 131 -16.55 -2.43 -2.18
#